data_595906339dd4723e2f784e540e24cc2a
#
_entry.id   595906339dd4723e2f784e540e24cc2a
#
_cell.length_a   1.000
_cell.length_b   1.000
_cell.length_c   1.000
_cell.angle_alpha   90.00
_cell.angle_beta   90.00
_cell.angle_gamma   90.00
#
_symmetry.space_group_name_H-M   'P 1'
#
loop_
_entity.id
_entity.type
_entity.pdbx_description
1 polymer ?
#
loop_
_entity_poly.entity_id
_entity_poly.type
_entity_poly.pdbx_seq_one_letter_code
_entity_poly.pdbx_strand_id
1 'polypeptide(L)'
;MDTVTLLKSLKVSSVWFDTEKVYFDLTDGRTIGSPLTWFPRLAKASDSQRQNWRLIAGGYGVHWDEIDEDLSAEGMLLYNPRLTS
;
A
#
# COMPACT_ATOMS: atom_id res chain seq x y z
N MET A 1 1.96 22.99 -9.91
CA MET A 1 2.55 21.92 -9.10
C MET A 1 2.71 20.69 -9.99
N ASP A 2 3.88 20.09 -10.04
CA ASP A 2 4.07 18.94 -10.91
C ASP A 2 3.60 17.63 -10.25
N THR A 3 3.43 16.59 -11.07
CA THR A 3 2.91 15.30 -10.62
C THR A 3 3.84 14.64 -9.58
N VAL A 4 5.16 14.79 -9.74
CA VAL A 4 6.12 14.18 -8.83
C VAL A 4 5.97 14.75 -7.42
N THR A 5 5.81 16.06 -7.30
CA THR A 5 5.60 16.71 -6.01
C THR A 5 4.30 16.22 -5.36
N LEU A 6 3.22 16.10 -6.13
CA LEU A 6 1.95 15.60 -5.63
C LEU A 6 2.06 14.17 -5.12
N LEU A 7 2.73 13.29 -5.88
CA LEU A 7 2.89 11.89 -5.49
C LEU A 7 3.71 11.75 -4.21
N LYS A 8 4.75 12.56 -4.04
CA LYS A 8 5.60 12.52 -2.85
C LYS A 8 4.90 13.03 -1.59
N SER A 9 3.79 13.74 -1.72
CA SER A 9 3.03 14.22 -0.57
C SER A 9 1.93 13.26 -0.13
N LEU A 10 1.76 12.13 -0.81
CA LEU A 10 0.72 11.16 -0.47
C LEU A 10 1.09 10.40 0.81
N LYS A 11 0.23 10.49 1.80
CA LYS A 11 0.40 9.80 3.09
C LYS A 11 -0.76 8.87 3.36
N VAL A 12 -0.44 7.70 3.91
CA VAL A 12 -1.44 6.70 4.29
C VAL A 12 -1.98 7.04 5.69
N SER A 13 -3.28 6.95 5.86
CA SER A 13 -3.92 7.08 7.17
C SER A 13 -4.34 5.71 7.72
N SER A 14 -4.76 4.79 6.86
CA SER A 14 -5.11 3.43 7.29
C SER A 14 -4.99 2.45 6.14
N VAL A 15 -5.01 1.16 6.50
CA VAL A 15 -4.93 0.05 5.54
C VAL A 15 -6.06 -0.91 5.82
N TRP A 16 -6.72 -1.38 4.79
CA TRP A 16 -7.75 -2.40 4.93
C TRP A 16 -7.78 -3.31 3.70
N PHE A 17 -8.49 -4.42 3.81
CA PHE A 17 -8.48 -5.48 2.81
C PHE A 17 -9.90 -5.97 2.55
N ASP A 18 -10.15 -6.42 1.32
CA ASP A 18 -11.25 -7.33 1.03
C ASP A 18 -10.65 -8.65 0.51
N THR A 19 -11.48 -9.50 -0.06
CA THR A 19 -11.01 -10.82 -0.54
C THR A 19 -10.06 -10.73 -1.73
N GLU A 20 -10.02 -9.59 -2.43
CA GLU A 20 -9.28 -9.44 -3.68
C GLU A 20 -8.20 -8.38 -3.65
N LYS A 21 -8.36 -7.36 -2.79
CA LYS A 21 -7.51 -6.17 -2.86
C LYS A 21 -7.01 -5.73 -1.50
N VAL A 22 -5.89 -5.01 -1.52
CA VAL A 22 -5.41 -4.21 -0.41
C VAL A 22 -5.73 -2.74 -0.71
N TYR A 23 -6.19 -2.01 0.32
CA TYR A 23 -6.60 -0.60 0.18
C TYR A 23 -5.81 0.27 1.14
N PHE A 24 -5.35 1.40 0.64
CA PHE A 24 -4.74 2.46 1.44
C PHE A 24 -5.68 3.65 1.44
N ASP A 25 -6.17 4.02 2.61
CA ASP A 25 -6.85 5.30 2.78
C ASP A 25 -5.79 6.38 2.94
N LEU A 26 -5.92 7.45 2.21
CA LEU A 26 -4.96 8.54 2.20
C LEU A 26 -5.45 9.72 3.03
N THR A 27 -4.52 10.53 3.51
CA THR A 27 -4.84 11.67 4.36
C THR A 27 -5.61 12.77 3.62
N ASP A 28 -5.60 12.75 2.28
CA ASP A 28 -6.38 13.69 1.47
C ASP A 28 -7.82 13.24 1.21
N GLY A 29 -8.24 12.11 1.78
CA GLY A 29 -9.59 11.58 1.63
C GLY A 29 -9.77 10.56 0.51
N ARG A 30 -8.74 10.32 -0.29
CA ARG A 30 -8.82 9.31 -1.36
C ARG A 30 -8.42 7.94 -0.84
N THR A 31 -8.80 6.91 -1.60
CA THR A 31 -8.42 5.52 -1.32
C THR A 31 -7.80 4.93 -2.58
N ILE A 32 -6.67 4.26 -2.42
CA ILE A 32 -6.02 3.51 -3.50
C ILE A 32 -6.22 2.02 -3.22
N GLY A 33 -6.72 1.27 -4.20
CA GLY A 33 -6.86 -0.17 -4.11
C GLY A 33 -6.01 -0.86 -5.18
N SER A 34 -5.38 -1.98 -4.81
CA SER A 34 -4.59 -2.76 -5.76
C SER A 34 -4.83 -4.25 -5.52
N PRO A 35 -4.80 -5.07 -6.58
CA PRO A 35 -5.02 -6.51 -6.43
C PRO A 35 -3.97 -7.15 -5.52
N LEU A 36 -4.41 -8.00 -4.61
CA LEU A 36 -3.51 -8.77 -3.73
C LEU A 36 -2.53 -9.63 -4.52
N THR A 37 -2.94 -10.10 -5.68
CA THR A 37 -2.08 -10.92 -6.54
C THR A 37 -0.80 -10.20 -6.99
N TRP A 38 -0.79 -8.87 -6.93
CA TRP A 38 0.41 -8.09 -7.25
C TRP A 38 1.44 -8.12 -6.12
N PHE A 39 1.05 -8.55 -4.93
CA PHE A 39 1.89 -8.57 -3.73
C PHE A 39 1.85 -9.96 -3.10
N PRO A 40 2.70 -10.89 -3.59
CA PRO A 40 2.60 -12.31 -3.18
C PRO A 40 2.69 -12.54 -1.68
N ARG A 41 3.51 -11.76 -0.96
CA ARG A 41 3.60 -11.91 0.50
C ARG A 41 2.29 -11.58 1.19
N LEU A 42 1.60 -10.53 0.74
CA LEU A 42 0.29 -10.17 1.27
C LEU A 42 -0.77 -11.16 0.85
N ALA A 43 -0.71 -11.63 -0.40
CA ALA A 43 -1.67 -12.60 -0.92
C ALA A 43 -1.65 -13.91 -0.12
N LYS A 44 -0.46 -14.32 0.33
CA LYS A 44 -0.27 -15.57 1.09
C LYS A 44 -0.44 -15.39 2.59
N ALA A 45 -0.53 -14.16 3.07
CA ALA A 45 -0.62 -13.86 4.49
C ALA A 45 -2.00 -14.23 5.06
N SER A 46 -2.03 -14.57 6.35
CA SER A 46 -3.28 -14.76 7.08
C SER A 46 -3.95 -13.41 7.33
N ASP A 47 -5.23 -13.44 7.71
CA ASP A 47 -5.95 -12.22 8.06
C ASP A 47 -5.26 -11.49 9.21
N SER A 48 -4.80 -12.21 10.23
CA SER A 48 -4.13 -11.56 11.35
C SER A 48 -2.80 -10.93 10.94
N GLN A 49 -2.06 -11.55 10.03
CA GLN A 49 -0.82 -10.98 9.51
C GLN A 49 -1.09 -9.72 8.69
N ARG A 50 -2.14 -9.72 7.87
CA ARG A 50 -2.54 -8.55 7.09
C ARG A 50 -2.96 -7.38 7.96
N GLN A 51 -3.56 -7.64 9.12
CA GLN A 51 -3.99 -6.60 10.05
C GLN A 51 -2.83 -6.05 10.89
N ASN A 52 -1.69 -6.71 10.91
CA ASN A 52 -0.55 -6.34 11.74
C ASN A 52 0.43 -5.42 10.96
N TRP A 53 -0.09 -4.30 10.51
CA TRP A 53 0.67 -3.29 9.78
C TRP A 53 0.94 -2.08 10.67
N ARG A 54 1.97 -1.32 10.30
CA ARG A 54 2.25 -0.03 10.92
C ARG A 54 2.71 0.98 9.88
N LEU A 55 2.46 2.23 10.15
CA LEU A 55 2.94 3.31 9.29
C LEU A 55 4.42 3.55 9.54
N ILE A 56 5.16 3.82 8.47
CA ILE A 56 6.59 4.16 8.53
C ILE A 56 6.83 5.43 7.72
N ALA A 57 8.01 6.02 7.91
CA ALA A 57 8.42 7.22 7.17
C ALA A 57 7.40 8.35 7.26
N GLY A 58 6.79 8.55 8.44
CA GLY A 58 5.84 9.64 8.64
C GLY A 58 4.52 9.48 7.89
N GLY A 59 4.15 8.23 7.56
CA GLY A 59 2.91 7.94 6.83
C GLY A 59 3.09 7.73 5.34
N TYR A 60 4.29 7.96 4.79
CA TYR A 60 4.53 7.70 3.36
C TYR A 60 4.54 6.22 3.03
N GLY A 61 4.82 5.36 4.01
CA GLY A 61 4.88 3.93 3.80
C GLY A 61 4.15 3.13 4.87
N VAL A 62 3.96 1.84 4.58
CA VAL A 62 3.35 0.86 5.47
C VAL A 62 4.27 -0.35 5.52
N HIS A 63 4.48 -0.88 6.73
CA HIS A 63 5.32 -2.05 6.95
C HIS A 63 4.55 -3.13 7.67
N TRP A 64 4.76 -4.38 7.23
CA TRP A 64 4.24 -5.59 7.87
C TRP A 64 5.43 -6.36 8.43
N ASP A 65 5.59 -6.36 9.75
CA ASP A 65 6.76 -6.97 10.40
C ASP A 65 6.85 -8.48 10.18
N GLU A 66 5.72 -9.19 10.32
CA GLU A 66 5.73 -10.65 10.25
C GLU A 66 6.07 -11.20 8.87
N ILE A 67 5.69 -10.50 7.82
CA ILE A 67 5.90 -10.96 6.45
C ILE A 67 6.97 -10.16 5.72
N ASP A 68 7.62 -9.24 6.42
CA ASP A 68 8.71 -8.42 5.89
C ASP A 68 8.32 -7.73 4.58
N GLU A 69 7.17 -7.07 4.58
CA GLU A 69 6.68 -6.36 3.40
C GLU A 69 6.60 -4.87 3.66
N ASP A 70 7.04 -4.09 2.69
CA ASP A 70 6.95 -2.62 2.69
C ASP A 70 6.22 -2.16 1.45
N LEU A 71 5.24 -1.29 1.63
CA LEU A 71 4.57 -0.62 0.51
C LEU A 71 4.47 0.87 0.81
N SER A 72 4.53 1.69 -0.25
CA SER A 72 4.29 3.12 -0.12
C SER A 72 3.07 3.53 -0.91
N ALA A 73 2.45 4.65 -0.53
CA ALA A 73 1.32 5.18 -1.29
C ALA A 73 1.75 5.53 -2.72
N GLU A 74 2.92 6.15 -2.86
CA GLU A 74 3.46 6.46 -4.19
C GLU A 74 3.71 5.20 -5.00
N GLY A 75 4.39 4.21 -4.40
CA GLY A 75 4.68 2.95 -5.06
C GLY A 75 3.42 2.19 -5.45
N MET A 76 2.42 2.18 -4.57
CA MET A 76 1.15 1.52 -4.85
C MET A 76 0.41 2.16 -6.03
N LEU A 77 0.43 3.48 -6.11
CA LEU A 77 -0.21 4.21 -7.19
C LEU A 77 0.50 3.98 -8.53
N LEU A 78 1.82 3.90 -8.53
CA LEU A 78 2.62 3.79 -9.76
C LEU A 78 2.92 2.34 -10.16
N TYR A 79 2.80 1.39 -9.24
CA TYR A 79 3.14 0.01 -9.54
C TYR A 79 2.15 -0.61 -10.52
N ASN A 80 2.67 -1.19 -11.59
CA ASN A 80 1.88 -1.93 -12.56
C ASN A 80 2.74 -3.07 -13.13
N PRO A 81 2.53 -4.32 -12.69
CA PRO A 81 3.34 -5.44 -13.14
C PRO A 81 3.26 -5.68 -14.65
N ARG A 82 2.19 -5.22 -15.31
CA ARG A 82 2.07 -5.35 -16.77
C ARG A 82 3.01 -4.42 -17.54
N LEU A 83 3.44 -3.33 -16.89
CA LEU A 83 4.35 -2.35 -17.50
C LEU A 83 5.81 -2.62 -17.15
N THR A 84 6.08 -3.44 -16.13
CA THR A 84 7.43 -3.69 -15.61
C THR A 84 7.94 -5.08 -15.93
N SER A 85 7.37 -5.72 -16.88
CA SER A 85 7.76 -7.08 -17.29
C SER A 85 9.18 -7.14 -17.86
#